data_fae8c1e93a5a741aac09d239fa748681
#
_entry.id   fae8c1e93a5a741aac09d239fa748681
#
_cell.length_a   1.000
_cell.length_b   1.000
_cell.length_c   1.000
_cell.angle_alpha   90.00
_cell.angle_beta   90.00
_cell.angle_gamma   90.00
#
_symmetry.space_group_name_H-M   'P 1'
#
loop_
_entity.id
_entity.type
_entity.pdbx_description
1 polymer ?
#
loop_
_entity_poly.entity_id
_entity_poly.type
_entity_poly.pdbx_seq_one_letter_code
_entity_poly.pdbx_strand_id
1 'polypeptide(L)'
;MPISPSPSLHTLANGVRIVALPTAALATSTVAVFIRSGSAHEPKLINGISHVVEHMLFKGTATRDARRINLDAEKLGADVNAHTDRDHTAFYMRGLPEHSGEFAHMLADLVLRPSFPEDELERERQVLLQELAEDEDDPVSSAYKLFDSACWGLHPAAMPVIGTRSRVER
;
A
#
# COMPACT_ATOMS: atom_id res chain seq x y z
N MET A 1 32.57 18.11 0.69
CA MET A 1 31.21 18.05 1.27
C MET A 1 30.40 17.06 0.46
N PRO A 2 29.75 16.09 1.05
CA PRO A 2 28.81 15.27 0.27
C PRO A 2 27.69 16.17 -0.26
N ILE A 3 27.52 16.18 -1.58
CA ILE A 3 26.41 16.89 -2.22
C ILE A 3 25.14 16.18 -1.75
N SER A 4 24.27 16.89 -1.03
CA SER A 4 22.97 16.36 -0.67
C SER A 4 22.26 15.96 -1.97
N PRO A 5 21.69 14.75 -2.07
CA PRO A 5 20.99 14.33 -3.26
C PRO A 5 19.81 15.27 -3.52
N SER A 6 19.73 15.80 -4.73
CA SER A 6 18.60 16.66 -5.12
C SER A 6 17.58 15.81 -5.86
N PRO A 7 16.29 15.85 -5.47
CA PRO A 7 15.26 15.15 -6.19
C PRO A 7 15.04 15.77 -7.58
N SER A 8 14.78 14.93 -8.57
CA SER A 8 14.29 15.36 -9.88
C SER A 8 12.84 14.95 -10.05
N LEU A 9 12.05 15.81 -10.66
CA LEU A 9 10.63 15.57 -10.97
C LEU A 9 10.45 15.56 -12.49
N HIS A 10 9.83 14.49 -12.99
CA HIS A 10 9.42 14.37 -14.38
C HIS A 10 7.93 14.03 -14.47
N THR A 11 7.20 14.66 -15.38
CA THR A 11 5.78 14.39 -15.62
C THR A 11 5.62 13.78 -17.01
N LEU A 12 5.03 12.60 -17.08
CA LEU A 12 4.71 11.92 -18.32
C LEU A 12 3.50 12.58 -19.01
N ALA A 13 3.33 12.31 -20.31
CA ALA A 13 2.22 12.86 -21.09
C ALA A 13 0.82 12.47 -20.56
N ASN A 14 0.72 11.33 -19.85
CA ASN A 14 -0.51 10.86 -19.21
C ASN A 14 -0.74 11.44 -17.79
N GLY A 15 0.13 12.35 -17.33
CA GLY A 15 0.01 13.00 -16.02
C GLY A 15 0.72 12.25 -14.87
N VAL A 16 1.27 11.07 -15.09
CA VAL A 16 2.05 10.36 -14.07
C VAL A 16 3.31 11.14 -13.74
N ARG A 17 3.55 11.35 -12.45
CA ARG A 17 4.74 12.06 -11.93
C ARG A 17 5.76 11.06 -11.45
N ILE A 18 6.99 11.20 -11.91
CA ILE A 18 8.14 10.40 -11.49
C ILE A 18 9.07 11.30 -10.68
N VAL A 19 9.34 10.90 -9.45
CA VAL A 19 10.34 11.54 -8.59
C VAL A 19 11.53 10.60 -8.48
N ALA A 20 12.72 11.06 -8.85
CA ALA A 20 13.95 10.31 -8.66
C ALA A 20 14.87 11.02 -7.67
N LEU A 21 15.37 10.27 -6.69
CA LEU A 21 16.31 10.74 -5.68
C LEU A 21 17.57 9.87 -5.73
N PRO A 22 18.58 10.20 -6.56
CA PRO A 22 19.80 9.44 -6.63
C PRO A 22 20.63 9.62 -5.37
N THR A 23 20.96 8.52 -4.69
CA THR A 23 21.74 8.51 -3.44
C THR A 23 22.94 7.58 -3.62
N ALA A 24 24.05 8.11 -4.14
CA ALA A 24 25.23 7.34 -4.51
C ALA A 24 25.88 6.56 -3.34
N ALA A 25 25.59 6.93 -2.10
CA ALA A 25 26.10 6.24 -0.92
C ALA A 25 25.33 4.96 -0.55
N LEU A 26 24.17 4.70 -1.18
CA LEU A 26 23.34 3.51 -0.91
C LEU A 26 23.59 2.44 -1.97
N ALA A 27 23.76 1.21 -1.51
CA ALA A 27 23.89 0.03 -2.38
C ALA A 27 22.52 -0.61 -2.73
N THR A 28 21.42 0.03 -2.36
CA THR A 28 20.06 -0.44 -2.63
C THR A 28 19.25 0.60 -3.38
N SER A 29 18.23 0.15 -4.10
CA SER A 29 17.22 0.97 -4.76
C SER A 29 15.83 0.65 -4.22
N THR A 30 14.98 1.66 -4.14
CA THR A 30 13.56 1.48 -3.86
C THR A 30 12.76 2.10 -4.99
N VAL A 31 11.84 1.34 -5.56
CA VAL A 31 10.82 1.83 -6.48
C VAL A 31 9.50 1.81 -5.73
N ALA A 32 8.75 2.90 -5.78
CA ALA A 32 7.45 3.00 -5.13
C ALA A 32 6.40 3.62 -6.06
N VAL A 33 5.18 3.12 -5.97
CA VAL A 33 3.99 3.67 -6.65
C VAL A 33 3.07 4.22 -5.57
N PHE A 34 2.80 5.53 -5.60
CA PHE A 34 1.85 6.20 -4.72
C PHE A 34 0.55 6.45 -5.46
N ILE A 35 -0.54 5.98 -4.87
CA ILE A 35 -1.90 6.17 -5.38
C ILE A 35 -2.60 7.12 -4.42
N ARG A 36 -3.17 8.22 -4.93
CA ARG A 36 -3.94 9.17 -4.12
C ARG A 36 -5.31 8.59 -3.78
N SER A 37 -5.32 7.53 -2.99
CA SER A 37 -6.48 6.86 -2.45
C SER A 37 -6.14 6.33 -1.06
N GLY A 38 -6.96 6.59 -0.09
CA GLY A 38 -6.79 6.17 1.30
C GLY A 38 -8.09 6.45 2.06
N SER A 39 -8.12 6.19 3.37
CA SER A 39 -9.36 6.23 4.16
C SER A 39 -10.09 7.58 4.12
N ALA A 40 -9.37 8.69 3.96
CA ALA A 40 -9.98 10.02 3.83
C ALA A 40 -10.71 10.27 2.49
N HIS A 41 -10.47 9.42 1.48
CA HIS A 41 -11.13 9.49 0.18
C HIS A 41 -12.32 8.52 0.06
N GLU A 42 -12.53 7.71 1.07
CA GLU A 42 -13.56 6.67 1.06
C GLU A 42 -14.94 7.21 1.46
N PRO A 43 -16.01 6.81 0.77
CA PRO A 43 -17.36 6.98 1.30
C PRO A 43 -17.51 6.22 2.62
N LYS A 44 -18.21 6.79 3.61
CA LYS A 44 -18.43 6.15 4.92
C LYS A 44 -18.95 4.70 4.84
N LEU A 45 -19.72 4.38 3.80
CA LEU A 45 -20.30 3.04 3.62
C LEU A 45 -19.25 1.96 3.33
N ILE A 46 -18.11 2.31 2.79
CA ILE A 46 -17.05 1.39 2.39
C ILE A 46 -15.70 1.75 3.03
N ASN A 47 -15.73 2.42 4.18
CA ASN A 47 -14.51 2.74 4.91
C ASN A 47 -13.70 1.46 5.23
N GLY A 48 -12.41 1.50 4.95
CA GLY A 48 -11.48 0.38 5.01
C GLY A 48 -11.23 -0.30 3.65
N ILE A 49 -11.96 0.11 2.58
CA ILE A 49 -11.82 -0.54 1.27
C ILE A 49 -10.42 -0.38 0.68
N SER A 50 -9.72 0.73 0.92
CA SER A 50 -8.34 0.92 0.44
C SER A 50 -7.39 -0.09 1.07
N HIS A 51 -7.57 -0.41 2.35
CA HIS A 51 -6.79 -1.42 3.06
C HIS A 51 -7.09 -2.84 2.55
N VAL A 52 -8.38 -3.15 2.33
CA VAL A 52 -8.77 -4.43 1.69
C VAL A 52 -8.15 -4.56 0.31
N VAL A 53 -8.18 -3.53 -0.52
CA VAL A 53 -7.58 -3.52 -1.85
C VAL A 53 -6.06 -3.71 -1.77
N GLU A 54 -5.39 -3.07 -0.81
CA GLU A 54 -3.96 -3.27 -0.57
C GLU A 54 -3.63 -4.75 -0.39
N HIS A 55 -4.31 -5.46 0.52
CA HIS A 55 -4.14 -6.90 0.74
C HIS A 55 -4.40 -7.71 -0.53
N MET A 56 -5.49 -7.40 -1.21
CA MET A 56 -5.93 -8.14 -2.38
C MET A 56 -5.03 -7.99 -3.61
N LEU A 57 -4.28 -6.90 -3.73
CA LEU A 57 -3.32 -6.73 -4.83
C LEU A 57 -2.19 -7.77 -4.79
N PHE A 58 -1.85 -8.29 -3.61
CA PHE A 58 -0.85 -9.36 -3.45
C PHE A 58 -1.41 -10.77 -3.66
N LYS A 59 -2.71 -10.94 -3.85
CA LYS A 59 -3.35 -12.25 -4.01
C LYS A 59 -3.40 -12.74 -5.44
N GLY A 60 -3.08 -11.89 -6.41
CA GLY A 60 -2.92 -12.29 -7.80
C GLY A 60 -3.02 -11.15 -8.79
N THR A 61 -2.43 -11.36 -9.94
CA THR A 61 -2.54 -10.52 -11.13
C THR A 61 -3.03 -11.37 -12.31
N ALA A 62 -3.18 -10.75 -13.47
CA ALA A 62 -3.50 -11.48 -14.69
C ALA A 62 -2.44 -12.55 -15.09
N THR A 63 -1.20 -12.44 -14.55
CA THR A 63 -0.06 -13.27 -14.94
C THR A 63 0.60 -14.01 -13.78
N ARG A 64 0.27 -13.69 -12.52
CA ARG A 64 0.87 -14.24 -11.31
C ARG A 64 -0.19 -14.55 -10.28
N ASP A 65 -0.10 -15.71 -9.64
CA ASP A 65 -0.77 -15.97 -8.36
C ASP A 65 0.03 -15.38 -7.18
N ALA A 66 -0.51 -15.41 -5.97
CA ALA A 66 0.13 -14.88 -4.76
C ALA A 66 1.52 -15.51 -4.51
N ARG A 67 1.65 -16.82 -4.70
CA ARG A 67 2.92 -17.52 -4.55
C ARG A 67 3.96 -17.04 -5.56
N ARG A 68 3.55 -16.83 -6.79
CA ARG A 68 4.42 -16.37 -7.87
C ARG A 68 4.90 -14.94 -7.64
N ILE A 69 4.06 -14.07 -7.09
CA ILE A 69 4.43 -12.71 -6.70
C ILE A 69 5.60 -12.75 -5.71
N ASN A 70 5.49 -13.52 -4.63
CA ASN A 70 6.54 -13.64 -3.63
C ASN A 70 7.83 -14.28 -4.20
N LEU A 71 7.72 -15.38 -4.94
CA LEU A 71 8.87 -16.03 -5.56
C LEU A 71 9.61 -15.15 -6.57
N ASP A 72 8.91 -14.33 -7.33
CA ASP A 72 9.55 -13.43 -8.28
C ASP A 72 10.27 -12.29 -7.55
N ALA A 73 9.72 -11.75 -6.44
CA ALA A 73 10.41 -10.79 -5.58
C ALA A 73 11.67 -11.41 -4.94
N GLU A 74 11.55 -12.61 -4.36
CA GLU A 74 12.68 -13.34 -3.75
C GLU A 74 13.82 -13.60 -4.74
N LYS A 75 13.52 -13.98 -5.99
CA LYS A 75 14.52 -14.18 -7.05
C LYS A 75 15.30 -12.92 -7.40
N LEU A 76 14.68 -11.75 -7.24
CA LEU A 76 15.32 -10.45 -7.43
C LEU A 76 16.06 -9.99 -6.16
N GLY A 77 16.04 -10.79 -5.08
CA GLY A 77 16.59 -10.40 -3.79
C GLY A 77 15.91 -9.14 -3.24
N ALA A 78 14.61 -9.00 -3.48
CA ALA A 78 13.86 -7.80 -3.16
C ALA A 78 12.77 -8.08 -2.13
N ASP A 79 12.55 -7.09 -1.25
CA ASP A 79 11.34 -6.98 -0.45
C ASP A 79 10.25 -6.29 -1.28
N VAL A 80 9.04 -6.84 -1.27
CA VAL A 80 7.84 -6.21 -1.81
C VAL A 80 6.85 -5.98 -0.68
N ASN A 81 6.33 -4.77 -0.58
CA ASN A 81 5.39 -4.41 0.48
C ASN A 81 4.49 -3.25 0.07
N ALA A 82 3.48 -2.96 0.89
CA ALA A 82 2.59 -1.83 0.72
C ALA A 82 2.21 -1.23 2.07
N HIS A 83 1.59 -0.07 2.04
CA HIS A 83 0.87 0.50 3.18
C HIS A 83 -0.25 1.41 2.69
N THR A 84 -1.33 1.43 3.44
CA THR A 84 -2.43 2.38 3.27
C THR A 84 -2.40 3.41 4.38
N ASP A 85 -2.55 4.67 4.02
CA ASP A 85 -2.70 5.79 4.94
C ASP A 85 -4.04 6.52 4.66
N ARG A 86 -4.25 7.66 5.28
CA ARG A 86 -5.47 8.46 5.10
C ARG A 86 -5.60 9.04 3.70
N ASP A 87 -4.51 9.52 3.12
CA ASP A 87 -4.50 10.25 1.85
C ASP A 87 -3.88 9.49 0.68
N HIS A 88 -3.25 8.35 0.93
CA HIS A 88 -2.63 7.54 -0.12
C HIS A 88 -2.52 6.06 0.26
N THR A 89 -2.33 5.24 -0.76
CA THR A 89 -1.83 3.87 -0.65
C THR A 89 -0.54 3.79 -1.46
N ALA A 90 0.49 3.20 -0.89
CA ALA A 90 1.78 3.04 -1.54
C ALA A 90 2.18 1.56 -1.64
N PHE A 91 2.70 1.17 -2.80
CA PHE A 91 3.29 -0.13 -3.08
C PHE A 91 4.75 0.07 -3.41
N TYR A 92 5.65 -0.71 -2.84
CA TYR A 92 7.07 -0.54 -3.08
C TYR A 92 7.83 -1.85 -3.11
N MET A 93 8.93 -1.82 -3.86
CA MET A 93 9.93 -2.87 -3.87
C MET A 93 11.29 -2.27 -3.57
N ARG A 94 12.07 -2.97 -2.76
CA ARG A 94 13.42 -2.59 -2.37
C ARG A 94 14.38 -3.75 -2.56
N GLY A 95 15.52 -3.48 -3.20
CA GLY A 95 16.54 -4.48 -3.45
C GLY A 95 17.77 -3.88 -4.16
N LEU A 96 18.45 -4.66 -4.97
CA LEU A 96 19.63 -4.21 -5.71
C LEU A 96 19.26 -3.24 -6.85
N PRO A 97 20.05 -2.19 -7.10
CA PRO A 97 19.74 -1.16 -8.10
C PRO A 97 19.57 -1.68 -9.54
N GLU A 98 20.31 -2.73 -9.89
CA GLU A 98 20.28 -3.36 -11.21
C GLU A 98 18.89 -3.92 -11.58
N HIS A 99 18.05 -4.24 -10.56
CA HIS A 99 16.70 -4.77 -10.74
C HIS A 99 15.60 -3.71 -10.64
N SER A 100 15.94 -2.41 -10.63
CA SER A 100 14.93 -1.35 -10.50
C SER A 100 13.90 -1.36 -11.62
N GLY A 101 14.26 -1.78 -12.83
CA GLY A 101 13.36 -1.95 -13.95
C GLY A 101 12.33 -3.06 -13.71
N GLU A 102 12.78 -4.21 -13.21
CA GLU A 102 11.92 -5.33 -12.83
C GLU A 102 10.98 -4.96 -11.68
N PHE A 103 11.46 -4.19 -10.69
CA PHE A 103 10.60 -3.67 -9.61
C PHE A 103 9.46 -2.82 -10.17
N ALA A 104 9.77 -1.89 -11.07
CA ALA A 104 8.76 -1.05 -11.70
C ALA A 104 7.74 -1.87 -12.51
N HIS A 105 8.18 -2.88 -13.25
CA HIS A 105 7.30 -3.78 -14.00
C HIS A 105 6.41 -4.62 -13.07
N MET A 106 6.96 -5.13 -11.98
CA MET A 106 6.20 -5.95 -11.04
C MET A 106 5.15 -5.12 -10.29
N LEU A 107 5.51 -3.93 -9.82
CA LEU A 107 4.57 -3.00 -9.19
C LEU A 107 3.47 -2.55 -10.16
N ALA A 108 3.82 -2.30 -11.43
CA ALA A 108 2.83 -1.98 -12.46
C ALA A 108 1.87 -3.15 -12.72
N ASP A 109 2.33 -4.39 -12.68
CA ASP A 109 1.48 -5.57 -12.80
C ASP A 109 0.51 -5.69 -11.63
N LEU A 110 1.00 -5.53 -10.39
CA LEU A 110 0.18 -5.54 -9.19
C LEU A 110 -0.94 -4.47 -9.23
N VAL A 111 -0.57 -3.24 -9.56
CA VAL A 111 -1.49 -2.09 -9.46
C VAL A 111 -2.46 -2.01 -10.66
N LEU A 112 -2.01 -2.36 -11.87
CA LEU A 112 -2.80 -2.15 -13.09
C LEU A 112 -3.56 -3.41 -13.55
N ARG A 113 -3.19 -4.60 -13.07
CA ARG A 113 -3.75 -5.88 -13.54
C ARG A 113 -4.08 -6.86 -12.42
N PRO A 114 -4.62 -6.40 -11.27
CA PRO A 114 -5.00 -7.30 -10.19
C PRO A 114 -6.14 -8.22 -10.64
N SER A 115 -6.18 -9.45 -10.12
CA SER A 115 -7.21 -10.43 -10.45
C SER A 115 -8.35 -10.51 -9.44
N PHE A 116 -8.13 -10.08 -8.20
CA PHE A 116 -9.09 -10.11 -7.10
C PHE A 116 -9.80 -11.47 -6.94
N PRO A 117 -9.08 -12.58 -6.66
CA PRO A 117 -9.70 -13.90 -6.52
C PRO A 117 -10.71 -13.92 -5.35
N GLU A 118 -11.93 -14.42 -5.59
CA GLU A 118 -13.00 -14.40 -4.59
C GLU A 118 -12.67 -15.28 -3.37
N ASP A 119 -12.06 -16.44 -3.59
CA ASP A 119 -11.62 -17.34 -2.53
C ASP A 119 -10.50 -16.74 -1.67
N GLU A 120 -9.62 -15.94 -2.23
CA GLU A 120 -8.62 -15.17 -1.48
C GLU A 120 -9.26 -14.03 -0.68
N LEU A 121 -10.30 -13.37 -1.20
CA LEU A 121 -11.01 -12.33 -0.47
C LEU A 121 -11.62 -12.87 0.83
N GLU A 122 -12.22 -14.07 0.79
CA GLU A 122 -12.78 -14.69 2.00
C GLU A 122 -11.70 -15.07 3.03
N ARG A 123 -10.52 -15.50 2.57
CA ARG A 123 -9.38 -15.76 3.46
C ARG A 123 -8.86 -14.46 4.07
N GLU A 124 -8.66 -13.43 3.25
CA GLU A 124 -8.18 -12.13 3.71
C GLU A 124 -9.15 -11.44 4.66
N ARG A 125 -10.45 -11.64 4.49
CA ARG A 125 -11.45 -11.17 5.43
C ARG A 125 -11.15 -11.62 6.87
N GLN A 126 -10.73 -12.87 7.05
CA GLN A 126 -10.35 -13.39 8.37
C GLN A 126 -9.06 -12.74 8.90
N VAL A 127 -8.08 -12.51 8.03
CA VAL A 127 -6.84 -11.80 8.38
C VAL A 127 -7.17 -10.36 8.81
N LEU A 128 -7.96 -9.64 8.02
CA LEU A 128 -8.38 -8.27 8.33
C LEU A 128 -9.17 -8.17 9.64
N LEU A 129 -10.02 -9.15 9.95
CA LEU A 129 -10.74 -9.20 11.22
C LEU A 129 -9.81 -9.45 12.40
N GLN A 130 -8.74 -10.24 12.20
CA GLN A 130 -7.71 -10.45 13.22
C GLN A 130 -6.90 -9.17 13.43
N GLU A 131 -6.41 -8.52 12.38
CA GLU A 131 -5.69 -7.25 12.46
C GLU A 131 -6.53 -6.17 13.14
N LEU A 132 -7.83 -6.13 12.82
CA LEU A 132 -8.76 -5.20 13.47
C LEU A 132 -8.88 -5.47 14.97
N ALA A 133 -8.91 -6.74 15.38
CA ALA A 133 -8.94 -7.09 16.80
C ALA A 133 -7.65 -6.69 17.51
N GLU A 134 -6.49 -6.92 16.88
CA GLU A 134 -5.18 -6.48 17.38
C GLU A 134 -5.10 -4.95 17.53
N ASP A 135 -5.61 -4.21 16.54
CA ASP A 135 -5.67 -2.76 16.55
C ASP A 135 -6.68 -2.20 17.58
N GLU A 136 -7.78 -2.92 17.86
CA GLU A 136 -8.74 -2.59 18.93
C GLU A 136 -8.15 -2.86 20.33
N ASP A 137 -7.29 -3.87 20.47
CA ASP A 137 -6.63 -4.25 21.72
C ASP A 137 -5.40 -3.38 22.02
N ASP A 138 -4.84 -2.66 21.01
CA ASP A 138 -3.73 -1.75 21.24
C ASP A 138 -4.21 -0.41 21.83
N PRO A 139 -3.77 -0.06 23.08
CA PRO A 139 -4.19 1.19 23.71
C PRO A 139 -3.68 2.43 22.99
N VAL A 140 -2.55 2.35 22.27
CA VAL A 140 -1.99 3.48 21.52
C VAL A 140 -2.86 3.74 20.28
N SER A 141 -3.20 2.72 19.51
CA SER A 141 -4.12 2.81 18.37
C SER A 141 -5.48 3.34 18.80
N SER A 142 -6.02 2.84 19.90
CA SER A 142 -7.29 3.31 20.48
C SER A 142 -7.24 4.79 20.88
N ALA A 143 -6.13 5.25 21.49
CA ALA A 143 -5.95 6.66 21.84
C ALA A 143 -5.88 7.55 20.59
N TYR A 144 -5.18 7.12 19.53
CA TYR A 144 -5.14 7.86 18.26
C TYR A 144 -6.52 7.93 17.58
N LYS A 145 -7.31 6.86 17.58
CA LYS A 145 -8.69 6.88 17.05
C LYS A 145 -9.58 7.89 17.78
N LEU A 146 -9.47 7.95 19.12
CA LEU A 146 -10.19 8.92 19.93
C LEU A 146 -9.72 10.36 19.64
N PHE A 147 -8.42 10.57 19.52
CA PHE A 147 -7.84 11.87 19.17
C PHE A 147 -8.31 12.32 17.78
N ASP A 148 -8.25 11.47 16.78
CA ASP A 148 -8.71 11.77 15.43
C ASP A 148 -10.21 12.11 15.40
N SER A 149 -11.03 11.34 16.14
CA SER A 149 -12.46 11.62 16.27
C SER A 149 -12.72 12.99 16.93
N ALA A 150 -11.94 13.34 17.97
CA ALA A 150 -12.06 14.61 18.65
C ALA A 150 -11.61 15.79 17.78
N CYS A 151 -10.52 15.63 17.02
CA CYS A 151 -9.98 16.69 16.17
C CYS A 151 -10.77 16.89 14.88
N TRP A 152 -11.20 15.81 14.22
CA TRP A 152 -11.77 15.84 12.89
C TRP A 152 -13.29 15.63 12.86
N GLY A 153 -13.89 15.14 13.94
CA GLY A 153 -15.34 14.92 14.06
C GLY A 153 -15.90 14.03 12.94
N LEU A 154 -16.77 14.60 12.11
CA LEU A 154 -17.38 13.87 10.98
C LEU A 154 -16.56 13.93 9.69
N HIS A 155 -15.41 14.59 9.67
CA HIS A 155 -14.56 14.68 8.50
C HIS A 155 -13.97 13.29 8.17
N PRO A 156 -13.80 12.94 6.87
CA PRO A 156 -13.22 11.64 6.49
C PRO A 156 -11.84 11.34 7.08
N ALA A 157 -11.05 12.34 7.43
CA ALA A 157 -9.77 12.16 8.11
C ALA A 157 -9.88 11.52 9.51
N ALA A 158 -11.08 11.54 10.12
CA ALA A 158 -11.34 10.85 11.38
C ALA A 158 -11.57 9.34 11.21
N MET A 159 -11.77 8.87 9.96
CA MET A 159 -12.09 7.47 9.72
C MET A 159 -10.83 6.60 9.84
N PRO A 160 -10.92 5.45 10.53
CA PRO A 160 -9.79 4.54 10.66
C PRO A 160 -9.41 3.95 9.30
N VAL A 161 -8.11 3.80 9.06
CA VAL A 161 -7.57 3.22 7.82
C VAL A 161 -8.04 1.76 7.66
N ILE A 162 -7.98 1.00 8.73
CA ILE A 162 -8.38 -0.41 8.76
C ILE A 162 -9.90 -0.63 8.60
N GLY A 163 -10.68 0.45 8.69
CA GLY A 163 -12.13 0.36 8.63
C GLY A 163 -12.79 0.01 9.97
N THR A 164 -13.96 -0.61 9.91
CA THR A 164 -14.69 -1.06 11.08
C THR A 164 -15.15 -2.52 10.90
N ARG A 165 -15.30 -3.26 12.00
CA ARG A 165 -15.73 -4.67 11.99
C ARG A 165 -16.99 -4.91 11.13
N SER A 166 -18.02 -4.09 11.31
CA SER A 166 -19.28 -4.22 10.55
C SER A 166 -19.14 -3.98 9.05
N ARG A 167 -18.02 -3.43 8.59
CA ARG A 167 -17.71 -3.22 7.16
C ARG A 167 -16.89 -4.37 6.60
N VAL A 168 -15.91 -4.84 7.34
CA VAL A 168 -15.06 -5.98 6.96
C VAL A 168 -15.86 -7.27 6.90
N GLU A 169 -16.88 -7.44 7.76
CA GLU A 169 -17.79 -8.61 7.78
C GLU A 169 -18.79 -8.68 6.60
N ARG A 170 -18.95 -7.61 5.82
CA ARG A 170 -19.85 -7.54 4.66
C ARG A 170 -19.16 -7.89 3.36
#